data_dc90b2fb9dd36703cd95298f6c02add2
#
_entry.id   dc90b2fb9dd36703cd95298f6c02add2
#
_cell.length_a   1.000
_cell.length_b   1.000
_cell.length_c   1.000
_cell.angle_alpha   90.00
_cell.angle_beta   90.00
_cell.angle_gamma   90.00
#
_symmetry.space_group_name_H-M   'P 1'
#
loop_
_entity.id
_entity.type
_entity.pdbx_description
1 polymer ?
#
loop_
_entity_poly.entity_id
_entity_poly.type
_entity_poly.pdbx_seq_one_letter_code
_entity_poly.pdbx_strand_id
1 'polypeptide(L)'
;LITEFRENEDSAKAIARNNLNETELFLTNGFKMMFSSKIVSFILEWFEEKFIVIYRADAAEIKSKLDNTEGGKIFINRTTNDAAKLFGINSNALGYVVPEDGGEPQLCSIFKDNGVAIPAKHFESYGTVRFINIFPLILKALVEGSVLVLDEFDANIHPMALMNIINIFHDDDINKKNAQLIFNTHNPIFLNANIVRRDEIKFVERDDETHLSTHYSLSDFKTSGSNGVRKADDYLKHYFLGRYGAVKDIDFYDLFETLIKDNSSEDDLHE
;
A
#
# COMPACT_ATOMS: atom_id res chain seq x y z
N LEU A 1 19.25 -22.59 -15.83
CA LEU A 1 19.52 -21.34 -15.05
C LEU A 1 21.01 -20.91 -15.15
N ILE A 2 21.92 -21.86 -15.19
CA ILE A 2 23.40 -21.61 -15.23
C ILE A 2 23.87 -21.04 -16.56
N THR A 3 23.16 -21.30 -17.66
CA THR A 3 23.54 -20.84 -19.02
C THR A 3 23.31 -19.35 -19.26
N GLU A 4 22.67 -18.64 -18.31
CA GLU A 4 22.33 -17.24 -18.46
C GLU A 4 23.32 -16.29 -17.73
N PHE A 5 24.28 -16.83 -16.98
CA PHE A 5 25.34 -16.03 -16.40
C PHE A 5 26.36 -15.60 -17.45
N ARG A 6 26.86 -14.37 -17.37
CA ARG A 6 27.98 -13.87 -18.18
C ARG A 6 29.30 -14.57 -17.84
N GLU A 7 29.45 -14.92 -16.59
CA GLU A 7 30.62 -15.50 -15.97
C GLU A 7 30.27 -16.84 -15.35
N ASN A 8 31.29 -17.68 -15.08
CA ASN A 8 31.06 -18.90 -14.33
C ASN A 8 30.66 -18.60 -12.88
N GLU A 9 30.10 -19.57 -12.17
CA GLU A 9 29.54 -19.40 -10.85
C GLU A 9 30.56 -18.85 -9.83
N ASP A 10 31.82 -19.26 -9.93
CA ASP A 10 32.86 -18.81 -8.99
C ASP A 10 33.26 -17.37 -9.25
N SER A 11 33.37 -16.97 -10.52
CA SER A 11 33.61 -15.56 -10.90
C SER A 11 32.43 -14.67 -10.48
N ALA A 12 31.19 -15.13 -10.66
CA ALA A 12 30.01 -14.42 -10.24
C ALA A 12 29.96 -14.19 -8.72
N LYS A 13 30.29 -15.22 -7.94
CA LYS A 13 30.42 -15.12 -6.47
C LYS A 13 31.53 -14.16 -6.04
N ALA A 14 32.67 -14.18 -6.73
CA ALA A 14 33.79 -13.29 -6.45
C ALA A 14 33.43 -11.83 -6.76
N ILE A 15 32.76 -11.56 -7.88
CA ILE A 15 32.26 -10.22 -8.25
C ILE A 15 31.26 -9.73 -7.20
N ALA A 16 30.31 -10.55 -6.79
CA ALA A 16 29.33 -10.18 -5.78
C ALA A 16 30.00 -9.82 -4.44
N ARG A 17 30.96 -10.62 -3.99
CA ARG A 17 31.67 -10.35 -2.72
C ARG A 17 32.54 -9.10 -2.75
N ASN A 18 33.16 -8.81 -3.88
CA ASN A 18 34.14 -7.72 -3.97
C ASN A 18 33.53 -6.36 -4.36
N ASN A 19 32.36 -6.37 -5.01
CA ASN A 19 31.78 -5.16 -5.61
C ASN A 19 30.44 -4.73 -4.98
N LEU A 20 29.92 -5.48 -4.00
CA LEU A 20 28.71 -5.09 -3.27
C LEU A 20 29.11 -4.58 -1.89
N ASN A 21 28.74 -3.33 -1.60
CA ASN A 21 28.78 -2.80 -0.25
C ASN A 21 27.66 -3.40 0.59
N GLU A 22 27.82 -3.47 1.91
CA GLU A 22 26.81 -4.01 2.83
C GLU A 22 25.44 -3.29 2.74
N THR A 23 25.46 -2.04 2.26
CA THR A 23 24.26 -1.20 2.10
C THR A 23 23.67 -1.18 0.69
N GLU A 24 24.28 -1.86 -0.28
CA GLU A 24 23.83 -1.87 -1.67
C GLU A 24 22.95 -3.10 -1.98
N LEU A 25 21.84 -2.87 -2.67
CA LEU A 25 21.02 -3.96 -3.16
C LEU A 25 21.68 -4.63 -4.38
N PHE A 26 21.68 -5.94 -4.41
CA PHE A 26 22.21 -6.73 -5.52
C PHE A 26 21.63 -6.31 -6.89
N LEU A 27 20.33 -5.99 -6.93
CA LEU A 27 19.66 -5.55 -8.16
C LEU A 27 20.19 -4.24 -8.75
N THR A 28 20.79 -3.36 -7.94
CA THR A 28 21.28 -2.07 -8.42
C THR A 28 22.62 -2.16 -9.13
N ASN A 29 23.53 -2.99 -8.63
CA ASN A 29 24.91 -3.07 -9.14
C ASN A 29 25.34 -4.48 -9.60
N GLY A 30 25.35 -5.44 -8.69
CA GLY A 30 25.90 -6.78 -8.96
C GLY A 30 25.15 -7.53 -10.06
N PHE A 31 23.85 -7.39 -10.10
CA PHE A 31 22.97 -8.03 -11.06
C PHE A 31 23.31 -7.70 -12.52
N LYS A 32 23.55 -6.42 -12.82
CA LYS A 32 23.89 -5.97 -14.19
C LYS A 32 25.19 -6.53 -14.71
N MET A 33 26.11 -6.90 -13.82
CA MET A 33 27.41 -7.45 -14.17
C MET A 33 27.37 -8.97 -14.37
N MET A 34 26.43 -9.66 -13.72
CA MET A 34 26.40 -11.12 -13.67
C MET A 34 25.51 -11.75 -14.76
N PHE A 35 24.46 -11.04 -15.20
CA PHE A 35 23.50 -11.56 -16.17
C PHE A 35 23.69 -10.96 -17.57
N SER A 36 23.16 -11.63 -18.58
CA SER A 36 23.14 -11.11 -19.95
C SER A 36 22.31 -9.82 -20.02
N SER A 37 22.66 -8.93 -20.94
CA SER A 37 21.92 -7.65 -21.12
C SER A 37 20.43 -7.88 -21.38
N LYS A 38 20.06 -8.97 -22.06
CA LYS A 38 18.66 -9.35 -22.31
C LYS A 38 17.88 -9.62 -21.01
N ILE A 39 18.47 -10.38 -20.09
CA ILE A 39 17.84 -10.67 -18.78
C ILE A 39 17.78 -9.40 -17.93
N VAL A 40 18.86 -8.63 -17.93
CA VAL A 40 18.93 -7.36 -17.20
C VAL A 40 17.83 -6.42 -17.68
N SER A 41 17.68 -6.18 -18.99
CA SER A 41 16.62 -5.33 -19.53
C SER A 41 15.24 -5.86 -19.18
N PHE A 42 14.98 -7.15 -19.36
CA PHE A 42 13.69 -7.77 -19.05
C PHE A 42 13.27 -7.57 -17.59
N ILE A 43 14.21 -7.75 -16.64
CA ILE A 43 13.90 -7.61 -15.22
C ILE A 43 13.73 -6.12 -14.85
N LEU A 44 14.56 -5.22 -15.37
CA LEU A 44 14.42 -3.79 -15.11
C LEU A 44 13.10 -3.24 -15.68
N GLU A 45 12.76 -3.57 -16.92
CA GLU A 45 11.47 -3.21 -17.55
C GLU A 45 10.29 -3.74 -16.73
N TRP A 46 10.41 -4.98 -16.18
CA TRP A 46 9.36 -5.51 -15.32
C TRP A 46 9.19 -4.67 -14.04
N PHE A 47 10.28 -4.26 -13.39
CA PHE A 47 10.20 -3.39 -12.20
C PHE A 47 9.67 -1.99 -12.54
N GLU A 48 10.04 -1.44 -13.68
CA GLU A 48 9.59 -0.11 -14.10
C GLU A 48 8.11 -0.11 -14.48
N GLU A 49 7.63 -1.13 -15.18
CA GLU A 49 6.28 -1.17 -15.74
C GLU A 49 5.26 -1.91 -14.86
N LYS A 50 5.71 -2.98 -14.17
CA LYS A 50 4.82 -3.93 -13.48
C LYS A 50 4.88 -3.85 -11.96
N PHE A 51 5.79 -3.09 -11.39
CA PHE A 51 5.93 -2.94 -9.94
C PHE A 51 5.54 -1.52 -9.52
N ILE A 52 4.26 -1.35 -9.19
CA ILE A 52 3.65 -0.05 -8.91
C ILE A 52 3.62 0.18 -7.41
N VAL A 53 4.43 1.12 -6.92
CA VAL A 53 4.49 1.48 -5.48
C VAL A 53 3.84 2.84 -5.28
N ILE A 54 2.93 2.93 -4.32
CA ILE A 54 2.18 4.13 -3.97
C ILE A 54 2.29 4.37 -2.47
N TYR A 55 2.80 5.52 -2.09
CA TYR A 55 2.99 5.92 -0.70
C TYR A 55 1.86 6.81 -0.17
N ARG A 56 1.44 7.83 -0.93
CA ARG A 56 0.50 8.84 -0.47
C ARG A 56 -0.88 8.75 -1.11
N ALA A 57 -0.96 8.11 -2.27
CA ALA A 57 -2.17 8.05 -3.09
C ALA A 57 -2.80 9.43 -3.38
N ASP A 58 -1.97 10.48 -3.50
CA ASP A 58 -2.40 11.80 -3.91
C ASP A 58 -2.49 11.92 -5.45
N ALA A 59 -3.13 12.98 -5.91
CA ALA A 59 -3.38 13.16 -7.35
C ALA A 59 -2.08 13.27 -8.17
N ALA A 60 -1.01 13.84 -7.60
CA ALA A 60 0.28 13.99 -8.27
C ALA A 60 0.95 12.62 -8.47
N GLU A 61 1.00 11.79 -7.42
CA GLU A 61 1.55 10.45 -7.48
C GLU A 61 0.76 9.56 -8.43
N ILE A 62 -0.57 9.60 -8.37
CA ILE A 62 -1.45 8.83 -9.26
C ILE A 62 -1.25 9.23 -10.71
N LYS A 63 -1.21 10.54 -11.01
CA LYS A 63 -0.97 11.03 -12.37
C LYS A 63 0.37 10.53 -12.92
N SER A 64 1.43 10.56 -12.13
CA SER A 64 2.76 10.08 -12.56
C SER A 64 2.77 8.60 -12.96
N LYS A 65 1.85 7.80 -12.44
CA LYS A 65 1.73 6.37 -12.73
C LYS A 65 0.76 6.05 -13.88
N LEU A 66 -0.06 7.00 -14.31
CA LEU A 66 -1.06 6.81 -15.35
C LEU A 66 -0.66 7.34 -16.74
N ASP A 67 0.55 7.83 -16.92
CA ASP A 67 1.17 8.25 -18.20
C ASP A 67 0.38 9.21 -19.09
N ASN A 68 -0.47 10.07 -18.53
CA ASN A 68 -1.30 10.95 -19.34
C ASN A 68 -1.17 12.42 -18.93
N THR A 69 -0.24 13.17 -19.58
CA THR A 69 0.30 14.39 -19.01
C THR A 69 0.36 15.59 -19.95
N GLU A 70 -0.72 15.98 -20.57
CA GLU A 70 -0.76 17.31 -21.15
C GLU A 70 -1.36 18.32 -20.16
N GLY A 71 -0.60 19.38 -19.86
CA GLY A 71 -1.03 20.44 -18.95
C GLY A 71 -2.33 21.12 -19.39
N GLY A 72 -3.11 21.64 -18.44
CA GLY A 72 -4.35 22.39 -18.68
C GLY A 72 -5.57 21.55 -19.09
N LYS A 73 -5.45 20.24 -19.30
CA LYS A 73 -6.57 19.38 -19.70
C LYS A 73 -7.26 18.73 -18.52
N ILE A 74 -8.59 18.64 -18.60
CA ILE A 74 -9.44 17.89 -17.69
C ILE A 74 -9.43 16.43 -18.15
N PHE A 75 -8.88 15.53 -17.33
CA PHE A 75 -8.93 14.09 -17.58
C PHE A 75 -10.18 13.52 -16.90
N ILE A 76 -11.25 13.34 -17.67
CA ILE A 76 -12.44 12.61 -17.20
C ILE A 76 -12.22 11.13 -17.49
N ASN A 77 -11.85 10.38 -16.46
CA ASN A 77 -11.76 8.94 -16.57
C ASN A 77 -13.14 8.33 -16.30
N ARG A 78 -13.69 7.64 -17.32
CA ARG A 78 -14.98 6.93 -17.19
C ARG A 78 -14.99 5.97 -16.02
N THR A 79 -13.91 5.23 -15.84
CA THR A 79 -13.75 4.25 -14.78
C THR A 79 -13.78 4.89 -13.39
N THR A 80 -13.12 6.05 -13.24
CA THR A 80 -13.16 6.83 -11.99
C THR A 80 -14.57 7.30 -11.68
N ASN A 81 -15.34 7.75 -12.69
CA ASN A 81 -16.72 8.16 -12.51
C ASN A 81 -17.64 6.99 -12.15
N ASP A 82 -17.42 5.81 -12.74
CA ASP A 82 -18.21 4.62 -12.40
C ASP A 82 -17.90 4.14 -10.97
N ALA A 83 -16.64 4.19 -10.54
CA ALA A 83 -16.26 3.93 -9.15
C ALA A 83 -16.88 4.96 -8.18
N ALA A 84 -16.91 6.24 -8.53
CA ALA A 84 -17.49 7.30 -7.73
C ALA A 84 -18.98 7.07 -7.41
N LYS A 85 -19.73 6.49 -8.35
CA LYS A 85 -21.16 6.16 -8.13
C LYS A 85 -21.37 5.17 -7.00
N LEU A 86 -20.43 4.25 -6.77
CA LEU A 86 -20.49 3.29 -5.66
C LEU A 86 -20.40 3.99 -4.29
N PHE A 87 -19.86 5.20 -4.25
CA PHE A 87 -19.80 6.08 -3.07
C PHE A 87 -20.90 7.14 -3.04
N GLY A 88 -21.91 7.02 -3.89
CA GLY A 88 -23.05 7.94 -3.93
C GLY A 88 -22.81 9.25 -4.69
N ILE A 89 -21.68 9.40 -5.40
CA ILE A 89 -21.38 10.58 -6.23
C ILE A 89 -22.07 10.42 -7.59
N ASN A 90 -23.34 10.79 -7.67
CA ASN A 90 -24.16 10.59 -8.86
C ASN A 90 -24.38 11.86 -9.70
N SER A 91 -24.20 13.03 -9.10
CA SER A 91 -24.56 14.33 -9.69
C SER A 91 -23.43 14.99 -10.47
N ASN A 92 -22.18 14.69 -10.15
CA ASN A 92 -21.01 15.33 -10.71
C ASN A 92 -20.13 14.33 -11.46
N ALA A 93 -19.35 14.81 -12.43
CA ALA A 93 -18.23 14.07 -12.96
C ALA A 93 -17.00 14.34 -12.11
N LEU A 94 -16.10 13.35 -12.00
CA LEU A 94 -14.79 13.52 -11.40
C LEU A 94 -13.71 13.48 -12.46
N GLY A 95 -12.71 14.34 -12.32
CA GLY A 95 -11.58 14.38 -13.25
C GLY A 95 -10.37 15.08 -12.63
N TYR A 96 -9.20 14.81 -13.19
CA TYR A 96 -7.99 15.52 -12.78
C TYR A 96 -7.84 16.79 -13.61
N VAL A 97 -7.65 17.91 -12.92
CA VAL A 97 -7.33 19.20 -13.51
C VAL A 97 -5.86 19.49 -13.22
N VAL A 98 -5.12 19.79 -14.28
CA VAL A 98 -3.73 20.27 -14.16
C VAL A 98 -3.76 21.78 -14.40
N PRO A 99 -3.33 22.59 -13.43
CA PRO A 99 -3.25 24.03 -13.58
C PRO A 99 -2.35 24.44 -14.78
N GLU A 100 -2.72 25.51 -15.50
CA GLU A 100 -1.97 26.00 -16.67
C GLU A 100 -0.55 26.47 -16.30
N ASP A 101 -0.35 26.89 -15.06
CA ASP A 101 0.96 27.30 -14.52
C ASP A 101 1.88 26.14 -14.18
N GLY A 102 1.46 24.89 -14.46
CA GLY A 102 2.22 23.69 -14.15
C GLY A 102 2.14 23.23 -12.69
N GLY A 103 1.16 23.74 -11.94
CA GLY A 103 0.88 23.32 -10.57
C GLY A 103 0.51 21.85 -10.44
N GLU A 104 0.42 21.36 -9.20
CA GLU A 104 0.09 19.97 -8.92
C GLU A 104 -1.31 19.58 -9.44
N PRO A 105 -1.46 18.41 -10.07
CA PRO A 105 -2.76 17.89 -10.48
C PRO A 105 -3.70 17.75 -9.29
N GLN A 106 -4.95 18.13 -9.48
CA GLN A 106 -5.98 18.02 -8.44
C GLN A 106 -7.16 17.20 -8.94
N LEU A 107 -7.66 16.30 -8.13
CA LEU A 107 -8.96 15.68 -8.37
C LEU A 107 -10.05 16.72 -8.12
N CYS A 108 -10.91 16.94 -9.12
CA CYS A 108 -11.98 17.91 -9.08
C CYS A 108 -13.34 17.26 -9.30
N SER A 109 -14.35 17.78 -8.62
CA SER A 109 -15.76 17.56 -8.95
C SER A 109 -16.18 18.55 -10.02
N ILE A 110 -16.69 18.05 -11.15
CA ILE A 110 -17.06 18.84 -12.31
C ILE A 110 -18.59 18.89 -12.41
N PHE A 111 -19.13 20.06 -12.25
CA PHE A 111 -20.58 20.30 -12.32
C PHE A 111 -21.00 20.45 -13.77
N LYS A 112 -21.85 19.53 -14.24
CA LYS A 112 -22.24 19.45 -15.66
C LYS A 112 -23.04 20.65 -16.14
N ASP A 113 -23.81 21.26 -15.23
CA ASP A 113 -24.75 22.34 -15.58
C ASP A 113 -24.04 23.65 -15.94
N ASN A 114 -22.87 23.91 -15.35
CA ASN A 114 -22.15 25.18 -15.53
C ASN A 114 -20.68 24.99 -15.90
N GLY A 115 -20.19 23.77 -16.04
CA GLY A 115 -18.81 23.46 -16.37
C GLY A 115 -17.76 23.83 -15.31
N VAL A 116 -18.20 24.19 -14.09
CA VAL A 116 -17.31 24.57 -13.00
C VAL A 116 -16.63 23.33 -12.43
N ALA A 117 -15.31 23.38 -12.31
CA ALA A 117 -14.50 22.36 -11.66
C ALA A 117 -14.03 22.87 -10.28
N ILE A 118 -14.35 22.15 -9.24
CA ILE A 118 -13.96 22.51 -7.86
C ILE A 118 -13.18 21.33 -7.27
N PRO A 119 -12.07 21.59 -6.53
CA PRO A 119 -11.30 20.50 -5.91
C PRO A 119 -12.19 19.58 -5.08
N ALA A 120 -12.17 18.29 -5.39
CA ALA A 120 -13.03 17.27 -4.77
C ALA A 120 -12.92 17.24 -3.25
N LYS A 121 -11.75 17.56 -2.70
CA LYS A 121 -11.51 17.66 -1.24
C LYS A 121 -12.43 18.63 -0.49
N HIS A 122 -13.11 19.55 -1.19
CA HIS A 122 -14.04 20.49 -0.57
C HIS A 122 -15.47 19.95 -0.48
N PHE A 123 -15.78 18.88 -1.17
CA PHE A 123 -17.13 18.31 -1.25
C PHE A 123 -17.18 16.85 -0.82
N GLU A 124 -16.11 16.12 -1.09
CA GLU A 124 -16.07 14.69 -0.88
C GLU A 124 -15.33 14.36 0.41
N SER A 125 -15.67 13.22 1.02
CA SER A 125 -14.90 12.71 2.15
C SER A 125 -13.47 12.39 1.72
N TYR A 126 -12.53 12.52 2.64
CA TYR A 126 -11.13 12.18 2.37
C TYR A 126 -10.97 10.73 1.90
N GLY A 127 -11.71 9.80 2.51
CA GLY A 127 -11.69 8.39 2.12
C GLY A 127 -12.23 8.15 0.72
N THR A 128 -13.28 8.88 0.33
CA THR A 128 -13.81 8.83 -1.03
C THR A 128 -12.78 9.31 -2.05
N VAL A 129 -12.15 10.46 -1.81
CA VAL A 129 -11.09 11.00 -2.68
C VAL A 129 -9.93 10.02 -2.80
N ARG A 130 -9.47 9.46 -1.68
CA ARG A 130 -8.37 8.48 -1.67
C ARG A 130 -8.73 7.21 -2.46
N PHE A 131 -9.93 6.66 -2.26
CA PHE A 131 -10.39 5.49 -3.00
C PHE A 131 -10.44 5.77 -4.50
N ILE A 132 -11.01 6.88 -4.91
CA ILE A 132 -11.11 7.29 -6.32
C ILE A 132 -9.72 7.43 -6.95
N ASN A 133 -8.76 7.95 -6.23
CA ASN A 133 -7.37 8.04 -6.69
C ASN A 133 -6.73 6.67 -6.89
N ILE A 134 -6.93 5.73 -5.96
CA ILE A 134 -6.31 4.39 -6.03
C ILE A 134 -6.99 3.51 -7.09
N PHE A 135 -8.29 3.68 -7.33
CA PHE A 135 -9.10 2.79 -8.17
C PHE A 135 -8.54 2.57 -9.59
N PRO A 136 -8.07 3.59 -10.33
CA PRO A 136 -7.45 3.39 -11.65
C PRO A 136 -6.21 2.51 -11.61
N LEU A 137 -5.44 2.54 -10.53
CA LEU A 137 -4.23 1.73 -10.36
C LEU A 137 -4.58 0.27 -10.04
N ILE A 138 -5.63 0.04 -9.26
CA ILE A 138 -6.18 -1.31 -9.03
C ILE A 138 -6.59 -1.93 -10.38
N LEU A 139 -7.34 -1.18 -11.18
CA LEU A 139 -7.73 -1.63 -12.51
C LEU A 139 -6.52 -1.89 -13.41
N LYS A 140 -5.55 -0.97 -13.45
CA LYS A 140 -4.30 -1.14 -14.20
C LYS A 140 -3.59 -2.41 -13.79
N ALA A 141 -3.42 -2.64 -12.50
CA ALA A 141 -2.77 -3.84 -11.98
C ALA A 141 -3.47 -5.12 -12.46
N LEU A 142 -4.78 -5.21 -12.33
CA LEU A 142 -5.57 -6.37 -12.78
C LEU A 142 -5.51 -6.60 -14.30
N VAL A 143 -5.59 -5.52 -15.08
CA VAL A 143 -5.55 -5.59 -16.55
C VAL A 143 -4.17 -5.99 -17.06
N GLU A 144 -3.12 -5.55 -16.42
CA GLU A 144 -1.73 -5.76 -16.86
C GLU A 144 -1.04 -6.94 -16.17
N GLY A 145 -1.58 -7.47 -15.08
CA GLY A 145 -0.95 -8.49 -14.25
C GLY A 145 0.24 -7.93 -13.48
N SER A 146 0.07 -6.76 -12.89
CA SER A 146 1.12 -6.03 -12.18
C SER A 146 1.09 -6.30 -10.68
N VAL A 147 2.18 -5.96 -9.98
CA VAL A 147 2.24 -5.91 -8.52
C VAL A 147 1.92 -4.48 -8.08
N LEU A 148 0.86 -4.32 -7.31
CA LEU A 148 0.45 -3.05 -6.71
C LEU A 148 0.80 -3.05 -5.22
N VAL A 149 1.66 -2.13 -4.81
CA VAL A 149 2.08 -1.94 -3.43
C VAL A 149 1.49 -0.64 -2.91
N LEU A 150 0.69 -0.72 -1.85
CA LEU A 150 -0.01 0.42 -1.26
C LEU A 150 0.40 0.60 0.20
N ASP A 151 0.92 1.77 0.52
CA ASP A 151 1.17 2.17 1.90
C ASP A 151 -0.12 2.68 2.54
N GLU A 152 -0.39 2.23 3.79
CA GLU A 152 -1.61 2.59 4.53
C GLU A 152 -2.89 2.43 3.68
N PHE A 153 -3.06 1.26 3.06
CA PHE A 153 -4.17 1.00 2.13
C PHE A 153 -5.54 1.37 2.69
N ASP A 154 -5.74 1.15 3.98
CA ASP A 154 -7.00 1.35 4.69
C ASP A 154 -7.22 2.78 5.21
N ALA A 155 -6.27 3.69 5.03
CA ALA A 155 -6.38 5.04 5.55
C ALA A 155 -7.65 5.74 5.03
N ASN A 156 -8.60 5.95 5.95
CA ASN A 156 -9.89 6.61 5.72
C ASN A 156 -10.85 5.96 4.70
N ILE A 157 -10.54 4.79 4.15
CA ILE A 157 -11.43 4.07 3.24
C ILE A 157 -12.32 3.12 4.04
N HIS A 158 -13.58 3.02 3.64
CA HIS A 158 -14.52 2.13 4.32
C HIS A 158 -14.05 0.66 4.23
N PRO A 159 -13.97 -0.10 5.33
CA PRO A 159 -13.42 -1.46 5.34
C PRO A 159 -14.07 -2.41 4.33
N MET A 160 -15.39 -2.29 4.12
CA MET A 160 -16.09 -3.14 3.14
C MET A 160 -15.60 -2.92 1.70
N ALA A 161 -15.21 -1.70 1.32
CA ALA A 161 -14.65 -1.42 0.00
C ALA A 161 -13.29 -2.12 -0.16
N LEU A 162 -12.47 -2.08 0.88
CA LEU A 162 -11.16 -2.73 0.89
C LEU A 162 -11.27 -4.26 0.85
N MET A 163 -12.17 -4.83 1.63
CA MET A 163 -12.46 -6.28 1.61
C MET A 163 -12.90 -6.75 0.22
N ASN A 164 -13.74 -5.97 -0.46
CA ASN A 164 -14.15 -6.29 -1.83
C ASN A 164 -12.97 -6.24 -2.80
N ILE A 165 -12.06 -5.26 -2.66
CA ILE A 165 -10.85 -5.21 -3.48
C ILE A 165 -9.97 -6.43 -3.24
N ILE A 166 -9.72 -6.80 -1.99
CA ILE A 166 -8.91 -8.00 -1.66
C ILE A 166 -9.54 -9.25 -2.30
N ASN A 167 -10.86 -9.41 -2.20
CA ASN A 167 -11.56 -10.52 -2.82
C ASN A 167 -11.44 -10.53 -4.35
N ILE A 168 -11.43 -9.36 -5.01
CA ILE A 168 -11.21 -9.24 -6.47
C ILE A 168 -9.82 -9.76 -6.86
N PHE A 169 -8.79 -9.50 -6.06
CA PHE A 169 -7.45 -10.05 -6.32
C PHE A 169 -7.36 -11.57 -6.11
N HIS A 170 -8.25 -12.15 -5.31
CA HIS A 170 -8.37 -13.60 -5.10
C HIS A 170 -9.30 -14.31 -6.10
N ASP A 171 -10.02 -13.57 -6.92
CA ASP A 171 -10.99 -14.10 -7.87
C ASP A 171 -10.33 -14.41 -9.22
N ASP A 172 -10.19 -15.68 -9.56
CA ASP A 172 -9.55 -16.15 -10.79
C ASP A 172 -10.33 -15.73 -12.06
N ASP A 173 -11.64 -15.46 -11.96
CA ASP A 173 -12.44 -15.01 -13.09
C ASP A 173 -12.22 -13.53 -13.41
N ILE A 174 -11.80 -12.75 -12.42
CA ILE A 174 -11.50 -11.32 -12.56
C ILE A 174 -9.99 -11.12 -12.74
N ASN A 175 -9.19 -11.68 -11.86
CA ASN A 175 -7.72 -11.55 -11.83
C ASN A 175 -7.02 -12.56 -12.77
N LYS A 176 -7.39 -12.58 -14.03
CA LYS A 176 -6.89 -13.55 -15.03
C LYS A 176 -5.40 -13.47 -15.30
N LYS A 177 -4.75 -12.35 -14.96
CA LYS A 177 -3.32 -12.14 -15.19
C LYS A 177 -2.47 -12.27 -13.94
N ASN A 178 -3.04 -12.77 -12.85
CA ASN A 178 -2.36 -12.98 -11.57
C ASN A 178 -1.71 -11.70 -11.02
N ALA A 179 -2.40 -10.58 -11.11
CA ALA A 179 -2.00 -9.35 -10.44
C ALA A 179 -1.87 -9.59 -8.92
N GLN A 180 -0.95 -8.89 -8.28
CA GLN A 180 -0.71 -9.02 -6.86
C GLN A 180 -0.97 -7.69 -6.15
N LEU A 181 -1.60 -7.76 -4.98
CA LEU A 181 -1.80 -6.64 -4.08
C LEU A 181 -0.96 -6.85 -2.81
N ILE A 182 -0.04 -5.94 -2.55
CA ILE A 182 0.74 -5.90 -1.32
C ILE A 182 0.37 -4.61 -0.60
N PHE A 183 0.01 -4.69 0.65
CA PHE A 183 -0.32 -3.49 1.43
C PHE A 183 0.05 -3.66 2.90
N ASN A 184 0.33 -2.55 3.55
CA ASN A 184 0.36 -2.50 4.99
C ASN A 184 -0.92 -1.85 5.53
N THR A 185 -1.23 -2.15 6.77
CA THR A 185 -2.41 -1.63 7.46
C THR A 185 -2.19 -1.65 8.97
N HIS A 186 -2.72 -0.65 9.65
CA HIS A 186 -2.82 -0.64 11.11
C HIS A 186 -4.17 -1.17 11.60
N ASN A 187 -5.07 -1.55 10.68
CA ASN A 187 -6.40 -2.01 11.02
C ASN A 187 -6.47 -3.55 11.12
N PRO A 188 -6.59 -4.09 12.33
CA PRO A 188 -6.56 -5.54 12.54
C PRO A 188 -7.81 -6.26 12.04
N ILE A 189 -8.82 -5.56 11.51
CA ILE A 189 -10.04 -6.18 10.93
C ILE A 189 -9.73 -7.13 9.77
N PHE A 190 -8.59 -6.93 9.10
CA PHE A 190 -8.12 -7.80 8.02
C PHE A 190 -7.54 -9.13 8.52
N LEU A 191 -7.35 -9.30 9.83
CA LEU A 191 -6.99 -10.58 10.45
C LEU A 191 -8.20 -11.51 10.47
N ASN A 192 -8.68 -11.88 9.29
CA ASN A 192 -9.86 -12.69 9.08
C ASN A 192 -9.58 -13.81 8.07
N ALA A 193 -9.68 -15.05 8.53
CA ALA A 193 -9.41 -16.24 7.73
C ALA A 193 -10.33 -16.42 6.50
N ASN A 194 -11.45 -15.69 6.43
CA ASN A 194 -12.33 -15.70 5.28
C ASN A 194 -11.94 -14.70 4.20
N ILE A 195 -11.04 -13.77 4.52
CA ILE A 195 -10.59 -12.70 3.61
C ILE A 195 -9.18 -12.99 3.12
N VAL A 196 -8.27 -13.33 4.04
CA VAL A 196 -6.85 -13.55 3.76
C VAL A 196 -6.39 -14.89 4.35
N ARG A 197 -5.43 -15.51 3.67
CA ARG A 197 -4.80 -16.75 4.12
C ARG A 197 -3.69 -16.45 5.14
N ARG A 198 -3.31 -17.45 5.93
CA ARG A 198 -2.23 -17.31 6.92
C ARG A 198 -0.88 -16.92 6.30
N ASP A 199 -0.60 -17.41 5.13
CA ASP A 199 0.64 -17.09 4.39
C ASP A 199 0.65 -15.67 3.82
N GLU A 200 -0.51 -15.05 3.66
CA GLU A 200 -0.66 -13.67 3.23
C GLU A 200 -0.51 -12.67 4.38
N ILE A 201 -0.76 -13.11 5.62
CA ILE A 201 -0.62 -12.25 6.80
C ILE A 201 0.84 -12.20 7.24
N LYS A 202 1.39 -10.99 7.25
CA LYS A 202 2.76 -10.70 7.69
C LYS A 202 2.73 -9.70 8.84
N PHE A 203 3.58 -9.96 9.84
CA PHE A 203 3.79 -9.06 10.98
C PHE A 203 5.15 -8.42 10.85
N VAL A 204 5.24 -7.17 11.28
CA VAL A 204 6.50 -6.44 11.43
C VAL A 204 6.54 -5.93 12.86
N GLU A 205 7.59 -6.29 13.57
CA GLU A 205 7.83 -5.88 14.94
C GLU A 205 9.18 -5.18 15.03
N ARG A 206 9.22 -4.04 15.70
CA ARG A 206 10.45 -3.30 15.93
C ARG A 206 10.85 -3.45 17.38
N ASP A 207 12.06 -3.88 17.60
CA ASP A 207 12.68 -3.93 18.92
C ASP A 207 12.99 -2.50 19.40
N ASP A 208 12.55 -2.16 20.61
CA ASP A 208 12.64 -0.79 21.14
C ASP A 208 14.08 -0.42 21.59
N GLU A 209 14.95 -1.40 21.87
CA GLU A 209 16.33 -1.15 22.28
C GLU A 209 17.29 -1.10 21.09
N THR A 210 17.21 -2.10 20.23
CA THR A 210 18.10 -2.23 19.07
C THR A 210 17.63 -1.48 17.85
N HIS A 211 16.35 -1.09 17.82
CA HIS A 211 15.64 -0.49 16.70
C HIS A 211 15.61 -1.37 15.43
N LEU A 212 15.93 -2.65 15.56
CA LEU A 212 15.85 -3.61 14.46
C LEU A 212 14.40 -4.06 14.25
N SER A 213 14.02 -4.19 12.98
CA SER A 213 12.72 -4.72 12.62
C SER A 213 12.80 -6.19 12.29
N THR A 214 11.89 -6.98 12.87
CA THR A 214 11.71 -8.41 12.58
C THR A 214 10.44 -8.57 11.75
N HIS A 215 10.52 -9.40 10.72
CA HIS A 215 9.40 -9.73 9.84
C HIS A 215 9.13 -11.22 9.88
N TYR A 216 7.87 -11.60 10.09
CA TYR A 216 7.43 -13.00 10.15
C TYR A 216 5.97 -13.15 9.66
N SER A 217 5.61 -14.40 9.33
CA SER A 217 4.27 -14.72 8.82
C SER A 217 3.41 -15.40 9.89
N LEU A 218 2.09 -15.21 9.80
CA LEU A 218 1.16 -16.02 10.59
C LEU A 218 1.29 -17.53 10.25
N SER A 219 1.76 -17.86 9.05
CA SER A 219 2.03 -19.25 8.65
C SER A 219 3.24 -19.88 9.33
N ASP A 220 4.14 -19.10 9.93
CA ASP A 220 5.32 -19.61 10.65
C ASP A 220 4.93 -20.23 12.00
N PHE A 221 3.74 -19.89 12.52
CA PHE A 221 3.18 -20.53 13.69
C PHE A 221 2.69 -21.95 13.38
N LYS A 222 2.96 -22.91 14.26
CA LYS A 222 2.51 -24.31 14.10
C LYS A 222 0.98 -24.37 14.02
N THR A 223 0.44 -25.39 13.35
CA THR A 223 -1.01 -25.63 13.26
C THR A 223 -1.54 -26.57 14.34
N SER A 224 -0.66 -27.16 15.14
CA SER A 224 -0.97 -28.14 16.20
C SER A 224 -0.37 -27.73 17.54
N GLY A 225 -0.94 -28.24 18.62
CA GLY A 225 -0.54 -27.92 20.00
C GLY A 225 -1.39 -26.78 20.59
N SER A 226 -1.09 -26.41 21.83
CA SER A 226 -1.81 -25.38 22.59
C SER A 226 -1.68 -23.97 21.99
N ASN A 227 -0.57 -23.71 21.32
CA ASN A 227 -0.26 -22.43 20.65
C ASN A 227 -0.41 -22.52 19.13
N GLY A 228 -1.03 -23.58 18.61
CA GLY A 228 -1.27 -23.74 17.19
C GLY A 228 -2.25 -22.69 16.65
N VAL A 229 -2.03 -22.26 15.40
CA VAL A 229 -2.92 -21.31 14.68
C VAL A 229 -3.57 -22.05 13.53
N ARG A 230 -4.90 -22.20 13.59
CA ARG A 230 -5.71 -22.93 12.61
C ARG A 230 -6.54 -21.95 11.79
N LYS A 231 -7.02 -22.40 10.63
CA LYS A 231 -7.93 -21.59 9.79
C LYS A 231 -9.24 -21.21 10.51
N ALA A 232 -9.69 -22.07 11.45
CA ALA A 232 -10.91 -21.82 12.22
C ALA A 232 -10.72 -20.89 13.42
N ASP A 233 -9.50 -20.46 13.69
CA ASP A 233 -9.21 -19.57 14.82
C ASP A 233 -9.62 -18.14 14.50
N ASP A 234 -10.02 -17.43 15.54
CA ASP A 234 -10.26 -15.98 15.49
C ASP A 234 -8.90 -15.25 15.57
N TYR A 235 -8.35 -14.92 14.39
CA TYR A 235 -7.03 -14.26 14.30
C TYR A 235 -7.04 -12.90 14.97
N LEU A 236 -8.13 -12.13 14.79
CA LEU A 236 -8.30 -10.81 15.39
C LEU A 236 -8.23 -10.86 16.91
N LYS A 237 -9.02 -11.78 17.51
CA LYS A 237 -9.02 -11.98 18.97
C LYS A 237 -7.65 -12.39 19.48
N HIS A 238 -6.99 -13.33 18.81
CA HIS A 238 -5.67 -13.81 19.20
C HIS A 238 -4.57 -12.75 19.05
N TYR A 239 -4.70 -11.86 18.07
CA TYR A 239 -3.80 -10.72 17.92
C TYR A 239 -3.88 -9.79 19.14
N PHE A 240 -5.08 -9.36 19.53
CA PHE A 240 -5.26 -8.52 20.72
C PHE A 240 -4.84 -9.18 22.04
N LEU A 241 -4.82 -10.52 22.09
CA LEU A 241 -4.27 -11.26 23.22
C LEU A 241 -2.73 -11.40 23.17
N GLY A 242 -2.05 -10.74 22.22
CA GLY A 242 -0.61 -10.78 22.07
C GLY A 242 -0.03 -12.13 21.60
N ARG A 243 -0.87 -13.08 21.13
CA ARG A 243 -0.41 -14.45 20.78
C ARG A 243 0.52 -14.49 19.58
N TYR A 244 0.49 -13.46 18.75
CA TYR A 244 1.30 -13.38 17.53
C TYR A 244 2.47 -12.41 17.66
N GLY A 245 2.61 -11.68 18.76
CA GLY A 245 3.49 -10.54 18.84
C GLY A 245 2.97 -9.33 18.08
N ALA A 246 3.84 -8.41 17.72
CA ALA A 246 3.57 -7.18 16.95
C ALA A 246 2.40 -6.32 17.50
N VAL A 247 2.13 -6.42 18.79
CA VAL A 247 1.16 -5.60 19.51
C VAL A 247 1.94 -4.73 20.50
N LYS A 248 1.85 -3.42 20.37
CA LYS A 248 2.37 -2.50 21.39
C LYS A 248 1.34 -2.35 22.48
N ASP A 249 1.78 -2.53 23.73
CA ASP A 249 1.03 -2.13 24.90
C ASP A 249 1.19 -0.62 25.02
N ILE A 250 0.12 0.12 24.70
CA ILE A 250 0.11 1.57 24.74
C ILE A 250 -0.88 1.96 25.81
N ASP A 251 -0.37 2.31 27.01
CA ASP A 251 -1.16 2.83 28.10
C ASP A 251 -0.79 4.30 28.34
N PHE A 252 -1.77 5.17 28.21
CA PHE A 252 -1.63 6.61 28.47
C PHE A 252 -2.17 7.04 29.83
N TYR A 253 -2.73 6.11 30.63
CA TYR A 253 -3.44 6.43 31.86
C TYR A 253 -2.57 7.22 32.84
N ASP A 254 -1.41 6.68 33.19
CA ASP A 254 -0.48 7.30 34.14
C ASP A 254 0.07 8.64 33.62
N LEU A 255 0.31 8.74 32.30
CA LEU A 255 0.76 9.98 31.69
C LEU A 255 -0.30 11.08 31.81
N PHE A 256 -1.56 10.78 31.44
CA PHE A 256 -2.64 11.76 31.53
C PHE A 256 -2.96 12.12 32.99
N GLU A 257 -2.92 11.15 33.92
CA GLU A 257 -3.10 11.41 35.34
C GLU A 257 -2.08 12.43 35.87
N THR A 258 -0.81 12.25 35.51
CA THR A 258 0.27 13.17 35.90
C THR A 258 0.06 14.56 35.31
N LEU A 259 -0.17 14.62 33.98
CA LEU A 259 -0.37 15.91 33.29
C LEU A 259 -1.57 16.72 33.81
N ILE A 260 -2.67 16.04 34.18
CA ILE A 260 -3.85 16.71 34.73
C ILE A 260 -3.56 17.24 36.13
N LYS A 261 -2.83 16.47 36.96
CA LYS A 261 -2.44 16.93 38.31
C LYS A 261 -1.51 18.13 38.27
N ASP A 262 -0.52 18.11 37.37
CA ASP A 262 0.44 19.22 37.21
C ASP A 262 -0.27 20.52 36.78
N ASN A 263 -1.18 20.43 35.79
CA ASN A 263 -1.94 21.59 35.34
C ASN A 263 -2.91 22.13 36.42
N SER A 264 -3.48 21.23 37.25
CA SER A 264 -4.38 21.66 38.32
C SER A 264 -3.65 22.40 39.46
N SER A 265 -2.37 22.11 39.66
CA SER A 265 -1.54 22.80 40.67
C SER A 265 -1.01 24.17 40.23
N GLU A 266 -0.95 24.45 38.91
CA GLU A 266 -0.57 25.76 38.39
C GLU A 266 -1.75 26.76 38.47
N ASP A 267 -2.98 26.33 38.31
CA ASP A 267 -4.17 27.20 38.45
C ASP A 267 -4.40 27.65 39.90
N ASP A 268 -4.04 26.83 40.90
CA ASP A 268 -4.12 27.18 42.33
C ASP A 268 -3.07 28.19 42.80
N LEU A 269 -2.04 28.51 41.98
CA LEU A 269 -1.01 29.52 42.28
C LEU A 269 -1.32 30.93 41.72
N HIS A 270 -2.42 31.07 40.97
CA HIS A 270 -2.85 32.33 40.35
C HIS A 270 -4.14 32.91 40.94
N GLU A 271 -4.73 32.33 42.02
CA GLU A 271 -5.72 32.95 42.87
C GLU A 271 -5.05 33.53 44.14
#